data_e8e93ce144e4c164d8f82040fd203e4f
#
_entry.id   e8e93ce144e4c164d8f82040fd203e4f
#
_cell.length_a   1.000
_cell.length_b   1.000
_cell.length_c   1.000
_cell.angle_alpha   90.00
_cell.angle_beta   90.00
_cell.angle_gamma   90.00
#
_symmetry.space_group_name_H-M   'P 1'
#
loop_
_entity.id
_entity.type
_entity.pdbx_description
1 polymer ?
#
loop_
_entity_poly.entity_id
_entity_poly.type
_entity_poly.pdbx_seq_one_letter_code
_entity_poly.pdbx_strand_id
1 'polypeptide(L)'
;MNLLFTYPETIVDGEGIRYSIYLAGCHHHCAGCQNPESWSPQAGTPLTQEKIEAIISEIKANPLLDGVTFSGGDPLYFPKEFRALSQQIKKATGLNIWCYTGYTIEQIKASPLLKSAIDFIDVLVDGRFEQDLYCLLYTSPSPRDPKTS
;
A
#
# COMPACT_ATOMS: atom_id res chain seq x y z
N MET A 1 5.02 -8.07 10.58
CA MET A 1 4.97 -7.02 9.52
C MET A 1 5.84 -5.85 9.96
N ASN A 2 6.68 -5.39 9.08
CA ASN A 2 7.57 -4.28 9.38
C ASN A 2 7.24 -3.06 8.54
N LEU A 3 7.45 -1.90 9.15
CA LEU A 3 7.27 -0.60 8.50
C LEU A 3 8.61 -0.12 7.97
N LEU A 4 8.67 0.27 6.71
CA LEU A 4 9.88 0.89 6.16
C LEU A 4 9.91 2.36 6.53
N PHE A 5 8.90 3.11 6.13
CA PHE A 5 8.78 4.53 6.43
C PHE A 5 7.37 5.00 6.07
N THR A 6 7.07 6.24 6.44
CA THR A 6 5.82 6.90 6.05
C THR A 6 6.12 8.25 5.43
N TYR A 7 5.22 8.68 4.56
CA TYR A 7 5.18 10.07 4.08
C TYR A 7 3.85 10.67 4.53
N PRO A 8 3.89 11.59 5.49
CA PRO A 8 2.64 12.15 6.04
C PRO A 8 1.79 12.90 5.03
N GLU A 9 2.41 13.47 3.99
CA GLU A 9 1.70 14.12 2.90
C GLU A 9 2.41 13.85 1.60
N THR A 10 1.70 13.32 0.62
CA THR A 10 2.27 13.07 -0.70
C THR A 10 1.16 13.17 -1.74
N ILE A 11 1.54 13.58 -2.94
CA ILE A 11 0.62 13.65 -4.08
C ILE A 11 0.99 12.66 -5.18
N VAL A 12 2.00 11.83 -4.97
CA VAL A 12 2.50 10.93 -6.01
C VAL A 12 1.98 9.50 -5.88
N ASP A 13 1.35 9.16 -4.76
CA ASP A 13 0.92 7.79 -4.48
C ASP A 13 -0.59 7.62 -4.57
N GLY A 14 -1.24 8.30 -5.50
CA GLY A 14 -2.68 8.21 -5.70
C GLY A 14 -3.29 9.57 -5.92
N GLU A 15 -4.61 9.64 -5.86
CA GLU A 15 -5.33 10.89 -6.05
C GLU A 15 -5.35 11.72 -4.75
N GLY A 16 -5.16 13.02 -4.90
CA GLY A 16 -5.24 13.96 -3.79
C GLY A 16 -4.01 13.91 -2.91
N ILE A 17 -4.15 14.48 -1.73
CA ILE A 17 -3.10 14.49 -0.72
C ILE A 17 -3.28 13.25 0.15
N ARG A 18 -2.23 12.46 0.27
CA ARG A 18 -2.34 11.15 0.90
C ARG A 18 -1.26 10.94 1.95
N TYR A 19 -1.61 10.13 2.95
CA TYR A 19 -0.66 9.61 3.91
C TYR A 19 -0.21 8.25 3.39
N SER A 20 1.07 8.13 3.07
CA SER A 20 1.59 6.90 2.47
C SER A 20 2.36 6.08 3.49
N ILE A 21 2.08 4.79 3.52
CA ILE A 21 2.69 3.82 4.44
C ILE A 21 3.42 2.78 3.59
N TYR A 22 4.74 2.66 3.81
CA TYR A 22 5.57 1.74 3.03
C TYR A 22 5.95 0.56 3.91
N LEU A 23 5.53 -0.63 3.49
CA LEU A 23 5.70 -1.88 4.25
C LEU A 23 6.82 -2.72 3.66
N ALA A 24 7.50 -3.49 4.51
CA ALA A 24 8.60 -4.35 4.10
C ALA A 24 8.08 -5.71 3.65
N GLY A 25 8.84 -6.37 2.77
CA GLY A 25 8.55 -7.71 2.28
C GLY A 25 7.96 -7.70 0.88
N CYS A 26 8.56 -8.45 -0.02
CA CYS A 26 8.05 -8.56 -1.39
C CYS A 26 8.50 -9.88 -2.00
N HIS A 27 7.57 -10.66 -2.52
CA HIS A 27 7.86 -11.91 -3.22
C HIS A 27 8.29 -11.69 -4.66
N HIS A 28 8.01 -10.52 -5.22
CA HIS A 28 8.10 -10.33 -6.68
C HIS A 28 9.51 -10.07 -7.17
N HIS A 29 10.33 -9.35 -6.39
CA HIS A 29 11.71 -9.04 -6.73
C HIS A 29 11.84 -8.54 -8.16
N CYS A 30 11.02 -7.56 -8.51
CA CYS A 30 10.96 -7.06 -9.88
C CYS A 30 12.28 -6.45 -10.31
N ALA A 31 12.71 -6.76 -11.53
CA ALA A 31 13.84 -6.10 -12.13
C ALA A 31 13.52 -4.61 -12.28
N GLY A 32 14.46 -3.75 -11.89
CA GLY A 32 14.21 -2.32 -11.93
C GLY A 32 13.39 -1.78 -10.79
N CYS A 33 13.11 -2.59 -9.76
CA CYS A 33 12.46 -2.11 -8.56
C CYS A 33 13.32 -1.04 -7.90
N GLN A 34 12.67 0.05 -7.46
CA GLN A 34 13.39 1.19 -6.90
C GLN A 34 13.83 0.99 -5.45
N ASN A 35 13.24 0.03 -4.76
CA ASN A 35 13.55 -0.24 -3.36
C ASN A 35 13.85 -1.72 -3.14
N PRO A 36 15.00 -2.22 -3.66
CA PRO A 36 15.33 -3.64 -3.47
C PRO A 36 15.42 -4.07 -2.01
N GLU A 37 15.83 -3.16 -1.14
CA GLU A 37 15.92 -3.44 0.28
C GLU A 37 14.56 -3.72 0.90
N SER A 38 13.48 -3.27 0.27
CA SER A 38 12.12 -3.54 0.76
C SER A 38 11.70 -4.99 0.55
N TRP A 39 12.47 -5.77 -0.23
CA TRP A 39 12.16 -7.17 -0.47
C TRP A 39 12.25 -8.02 0.79
N SER A 40 13.11 -7.63 1.73
CA SER A 40 13.27 -8.38 2.98
C SER A 40 12.15 -8.04 3.95
N PRO A 41 11.44 -9.04 4.48
CA PRO A 41 10.43 -8.78 5.51
C PRO A 41 11.00 -8.30 6.83
N GLN A 42 12.33 -8.42 7.01
CA GLN A 42 13.01 -7.92 8.20
C GLN A 42 13.50 -6.48 8.04
N ALA A 43 13.37 -5.91 6.86
CA ALA A 43 13.76 -4.51 6.65
C ALA A 43 12.84 -3.58 7.46
N GLY A 44 13.34 -2.39 7.78
CA GLY A 44 12.55 -1.43 8.53
C GLY A 44 12.45 -1.77 10.00
N THR A 45 11.35 -1.36 10.63
CA THR A 45 11.11 -1.58 12.06
C THR A 45 9.77 -2.27 12.26
N PRO A 46 9.61 -3.06 13.35
CA PRO A 46 8.34 -3.72 13.61
C PRO A 46 7.19 -2.74 13.71
N LEU A 47 6.09 -3.06 13.06
CA LEU A 47 4.88 -2.24 13.11
C LEU A 47 4.05 -2.69 14.30
N THR A 48 4.33 -2.10 15.45
CA THR A 48 3.63 -2.42 16.69
C THR A 48 2.29 -1.72 16.76
N GLN A 49 1.44 -2.15 17.68
CA GLN A 49 0.15 -1.48 17.90
C GLN A 49 0.35 0.00 18.27
N GLU A 50 1.38 0.30 19.04
CA GLU A 50 1.71 1.68 19.39
C GLU A 50 2.00 2.52 18.14
N LYS A 51 2.77 1.97 17.20
CA LYS A 51 3.06 2.65 15.95
C LYS A 51 1.82 2.84 15.09
N ILE A 52 0.96 1.84 15.05
CA ILE A 52 -0.29 1.94 14.31
C ILE A 52 -1.14 3.07 14.87
N GLU A 53 -1.25 3.15 16.20
CA GLU A 53 -2.01 4.20 16.84
C GLU A 53 -1.40 5.58 16.60
N ALA A 54 -0.08 5.67 16.60
CA ALA A 54 0.60 6.92 16.29
C ALA A 54 0.32 7.37 14.86
N ILE A 55 0.35 6.44 13.92
CA ILE A 55 0.03 6.72 12.52
C ILE A 55 -1.41 7.20 12.38
N ILE A 56 -2.33 6.53 13.03
CA ILE A 56 -3.74 6.92 13.01
C ILE A 56 -3.91 8.33 13.58
N SER A 57 -3.22 8.65 14.67
CA SER A 57 -3.27 9.97 15.26
C SER A 57 -2.75 11.05 14.31
N GLU A 58 -1.67 10.76 13.60
CA GLU A 58 -1.13 11.69 12.60
C GLU A 58 -2.12 11.93 11.46
N ILE A 59 -2.76 10.87 11.00
CA ILE A 59 -3.76 10.97 9.94
C ILE A 59 -4.92 11.83 10.39
N LYS A 60 -5.43 11.59 11.59
CA LYS A 60 -6.59 12.32 12.10
C LYS A 60 -6.25 13.79 12.38
N ALA A 61 -5.00 14.08 12.67
CA ALA A 61 -4.57 15.46 12.94
C ALA A 61 -4.42 16.30 11.68
N ASN A 62 -4.41 15.68 10.50
CA ASN A 62 -4.20 16.42 9.25
C ASN A 62 -5.50 16.45 8.42
N PRO A 63 -6.24 17.56 8.47
CA PRO A 63 -7.50 17.66 7.72
C PRO A 63 -7.33 17.79 6.22
N LEU A 64 -6.10 17.96 5.74
CA LEU A 64 -5.84 18.08 4.31
C LEU A 64 -5.78 16.75 3.60
N LEU A 65 -5.71 15.63 4.34
CA LEU A 65 -5.57 14.32 3.72
C LEU A 65 -6.87 13.89 3.06
N ASP A 66 -6.74 13.41 1.83
CA ASP A 66 -7.85 12.83 1.08
C ASP A 66 -7.92 11.31 1.27
N GLY A 67 -6.83 10.69 1.63
CA GLY A 67 -6.82 9.26 1.83
C GLY A 67 -5.49 8.72 2.30
N VAL A 68 -5.42 7.39 2.35
CA VAL A 68 -4.24 6.65 2.80
C VAL A 68 -3.81 5.70 1.70
N THR A 69 -2.50 5.56 1.50
CA THR A 69 -1.95 4.66 0.49
C THR A 69 -0.97 3.68 1.14
N PHE A 70 -1.12 2.41 0.80
CA PHE A 70 -0.16 1.38 1.18
C PHE A 70 0.69 1.01 -0.02
N SER A 71 2.01 0.96 0.19
CA SER A 71 2.98 0.63 -0.84
C SER A 71 4.20 -0.01 -0.19
N GLY A 72 5.37 0.13 -0.81
CA GLY A 72 6.62 -0.39 -0.26
C GLY A 72 7.10 -1.59 -1.03
N GLY A 73 7.39 -2.68 -0.34
CA GLY A 73 7.65 -3.98 -0.94
C GLY A 73 6.35 -4.47 -1.56
N ASP A 74 5.57 -5.18 -0.77
CA ASP A 74 4.21 -5.51 -1.18
C ASP A 74 3.33 -5.58 0.07
N PRO A 75 2.31 -4.73 0.19
CA PRO A 75 1.41 -4.76 1.34
C PRO A 75 0.75 -6.11 1.55
N LEU A 76 0.55 -6.88 0.49
CA LEU A 76 -0.10 -8.18 0.59
C LEU A 76 0.86 -9.32 0.93
N TYR A 77 2.12 -9.00 1.24
CA TYR A 77 3.09 -10.01 1.67
C TYR A 77 2.61 -10.74 2.93
N PHE A 78 2.01 -10.01 3.87
CA PHE A 78 1.40 -10.57 5.08
C PHE A 78 -0.10 -10.28 5.04
N PRO A 79 -0.88 -11.09 4.31
CA PRO A 79 -2.28 -10.74 4.04
C PRO A 79 -3.15 -10.57 5.27
N LYS A 80 -3.00 -11.44 6.27
CA LYS A 80 -3.83 -11.36 7.48
C LYS A 80 -3.52 -10.11 8.28
N GLU A 81 -2.25 -9.80 8.42
CA GLU A 81 -1.83 -8.62 9.18
C GLU A 81 -2.21 -7.34 8.46
N PHE A 82 -2.09 -7.35 7.13
CA PHE A 82 -2.51 -6.22 6.33
C PHE A 82 -4.01 -5.97 6.44
N ARG A 83 -4.80 -7.04 6.43
CA ARG A 83 -6.25 -6.90 6.61
C ARG A 83 -6.58 -6.22 7.93
N ALA A 84 -5.94 -6.67 9.01
CA ALA A 84 -6.17 -6.07 10.32
C ALA A 84 -5.75 -4.60 10.38
N LEU A 85 -4.61 -4.28 9.77
CA LEU A 85 -4.10 -2.92 9.72
C LEU A 85 -5.04 -1.99 8.95
N SER A 86 -5.43 -2.40 7.76
CA SER A 86 -6.32 -1.58 6.93
C SER A 86 -7.69 -1.41 7.59
N GLN A 87 -8.18 -2.44 8.27
CA GLN A 87 -9.43 -2.35 9.02
C GLN A 87 -9.35 -1.30 10.12
N GLN A 88 -8.28 -1.32 10.90
CA GLN A 88 -8.10 -0.34 11.97
C GLN A 88 -8.08 1.09 11.43
N ILE A 89 -7.33 1.31 10.36
CA ILE A 89 -7.21 2.64 9.77
C ILE A 89 -8.54 3.09 9.19
N LYS A 90 -9.25 2.21 8.50
CA LYS A 90 -10.54 2.54 7.91
C LYS A 90 -11.55 2.93 8.97
N LYS A 91 -11.62 2.16 10.04
CA LYS A 91 -12.56 2.44 11.14
C LYS A 91 -12.23 3.73 11.86
N ALA A 92 -10.95 4.02 12.03
CA ALA A 92 -10.53 5.18 12.81
C ALA A 92 -10.63 6.48 12.01
N THR A 93 -10.37 6.43 10.70
CA THR A 93 -10.26 7.66 9.89
C THR A 93 -11.39 7.84 8.90
N GLY A 94 -11.98 6.77 8.42
CA GLY A 94 -13.01 6.84 7.38
C GLY A 94 -12.51 7.23 6.00
N LEU A 95 -11.20 7.43 5.84
CA LEU A 95 -10.62 7.86 4.56
C LEU A 95 -10.57 6.69 3.59
N ASN A 96 -10.53 7.01 2.28
CA ASN A 96 -10.35 5.96 1.29
C ASN A 96 -8.92 5.42 1.38
N ILE A 97 -8.78 4.13 1.05
CA ILE A 97 -7.50 3.43 1.15
C ILE A 97 -7.15 2.87 -0.21
N TRP A 98 -5.95 3.22 -0.68
CA TRP A 98 -5.36 2.70 -1.91
C TRP A 98 -4.28 1.70 -1.54
N CYS A 99 -4.14 0.65 -2.34
CA CYS A 99 -3.11 -0.36 -2.14
C CYS A 99 -2.43 -0.68 -3.46
N TYR A 100 -1.12 -0.52 -3.48
CA TYR A 100 -0.29 -0.90 -4.62
C TYR A 100 0.30 -2.28 -4.35
N THR A 101 0.05 -3.25 -5.22
CA THR A 101 0.54 -4.61 -5.07
C THR A 101 1.12 -5.13 -6.38
N GLY A 102 2.09 -6.03 -6.28
CA GLY A 102 2.63 -6.72 -7.44
C GLY A 102 1.83 -7.93 -7.86
N TYR A 103 0.87 -8.36 -7.06
CA TYR A 103 -0.04 -9.42 -7.46
C TYR A 103 -1.00 -8.91 -8.52
N THR A 104 -1.37 -9.78 -9.46
CA THR A 104 -2.41 -9.44 -10.44
C THR A 104 -3.77 -9.66 -9.80
N ILE A 105 -4.79 -9.03 -10.39
CA ILE A 105 -6.15 -9.22 -9.87
C ILE A 105 -6.58 -10.69 -9.99
N GLU A 106 -6.09 -11.39 -11.02
CA GLU A 106 -6.37 -12.83 -11.18
C GLU A 106 -5.79 -13.64 -10.04
N GLN A 107 -4.56 -13.32 -9.63
CA GLN A 107 -3.92 -14.00 -8.50
C GLN A 107 -4.68 -13.74 -7.21
N ILE A 108 -5.13 -12.52 -7.01
CA ILE A 108 -5.89 -12.15 -5.81
C ILE A 108 -7.23 -12.88 -5.78
N LYS A 109 -7.92 -12.93 -6.89
CA LYS A 109 -9.20 -13.63 -6.98
C LYS A 109 -9.06 -15.13 -6.77
N ALA A 110 -7.93 -15.70 -7.16
CA ALA A 110 -7.68 -17.13 -7.02
C ALA A 110 -7.31 -17.53 -5.59
N SER A 111 -6.95 -16.58 -4.73
CA SER A 111 -6.54 -16.88 -3.35
C SER A 111 -7.56 -16.29 -2.37
N PRO A 112 -8.27 -17.14 -1.61
CA PRO A 112 -9.20 -16.62 -0.59
C PRO A 112 -8.51 -15.72 0.42
N LEU A 113 -7.27 -16.02 0.77
CA LEU A 113 -6.50 -15.23 1.72
C LEU A 113 -6.19 -13.83 1.19
N LEU A 114 -5.68 -13.73 -0.03
CA LEU A 114 -5.41 -12.45 -0.65
C LEU A 114 -6.69 -11.66 -0.89
N LYS A 115 -7.74 -12.35 -1.30
CA LYS A 115 -9.03 -11.71 -1.54
C LYS A 115 -9.59 -11.08 -0.27
N SER A 116 -9.47 -11.77 0.86
CA SER A 116 -9.95 -11.21 2.12
C SER A 116 -9.08 -10.04 2.59
N ALA A 117 -7.82 -10.04 2.23
CA ALA A 117 -6.89 -8.98 2.65
C ALA A 117 -7.26 -7.62 2.07
N ILE A 118 -7.96 -7.57 0.96
CA ILE A 118 -8.33 -6.30 0.33
C ILE A 118 -9.76 -5.85 0.65
N ASP A 119 -10.41 -6.47 1.62
CA ASP A 119 -11.81 -6.15 1.97
C ASP A 119 -12.00 -4.66 2.34
N PHE A 120 -11.00 -4.04 2.93
CA PHE A 120 -11.09 -2.66 3.39
C PHE A 120 -10.40 -1.67 2.46
N ILE A 121 -9.97 -2.14 1.30
CA ILE A 121 -9.29 -1.33 0.30
C ILE A 121 -10.31 -0.80 -0.70
N ASP A 122 -10.26 0.50 -0.95
CA ASP A 122 -11.18 1.14 -1.89
C ASP A 122 -10.67 1.10 -3.32
N VAL A 123 -9.36 1.21 -3.49
CA VAL A 123 -8.73 1.20 -4.80
C VAL A 123 -7.50 0.32 -4.76
N LEU A 124 -7.44 -0.63 -5.68
CA LEU A 124 -6.30 -1.55 -5.80
C LEU A 124 -5.59 -1.28 -7.12
N VAL A 125 -4.29 -1.01 -7.04
CA VAL A 125 -3.44 -0.91 -8.22
C VAL A 125 -2.66 -2.21 -8.30
N ASP A 126 -3.04 -3.07 -9.23
CA ASP A 126 -2.52 -4.43 -9.34
C ASP A 126 -1.42 -4.55 -10.39
N GLY A 127 -0.72 -5.70 -10.34
CA GLY A 127 0.29 -6.03 -11.31
C GLY A 127 1.68 -5.71 -10.86
N ARG A 128 2.63 -6.48 -11.36
CA ARG A 128 4.02 -6.33 -10.97
C ARG A 128 4.61 -5.04 -11.50
N PHE A 129 5.52 -4.48 -10.72
CA PHE A 129 6.35 -3.39 -11.17
C PHE A 129 7.20 -3.87 -12.35
N GLU A 130 7.16 -3.11 -13.45
CA GLU A 130 8.03 -3.30 -14.60
C GLU A 130 8.67 -1.96 -14.91
N GLN A 131 9.97 -1.99 -15.26
CA GLN A 131 10.70 -0.74 -15.45
C GLN A 131 10.08 0.15 -16.52
N ASP A 132 9.65 -0.45 -17.63
CA ASP A 132 9.03 0.31 -18.70
C ASP A 132 7.70 0.90 -18.27
N LEU A 133 6.89 0.11 -17.59
CA LEU A 133 5.62 0.58 -17.07
C LEU A 133 5.81 1.64 -15.99
N TYR A 134 6.87 1.51 -15.21
CA TYR A 134 7.16 2.51 -14.21
C TYR A 134 7.33 3.88 -14.83
N CYS A 135 8.06 3.97 -15.92
CA CYS A 135 8.25 5.24 -16.61
C CYS A 135 6.93 5.83 -17.08
N LEU A 136 6.06 5.00 -17.62
CA LEU A 136 4.75 5.44 -18.09
C LEU A 136 3.85 5.87 -16.94
N LEU A 137 3.81 5.08 -15.88
CA LEU A 137 2.97 5.38 -14.73
C LEU A 137 3.44 6.63 -14.01
N TYR A 138 4.73 6.87 -14.01
CA TYR A 138 5.27 8.05 -13.37
C TYR A 138 4.87 9.32 -14.10
N THR A 139 4.85 9.26 -15.44
CA THR A 139 4.52 10.42 -16.26
C THR A 139 3.03 10.55 -16.54
N SER A 140 2.31 9.45 -16.50
CA SER A 140 0.90 9.42 -16.82
C SER A 140 0.16 8.74 -15.68
N PRO A 141 -0.46 9.49 -14.80
CA PRO A 141 -1.05 8.93 -13.60
C PRO A 141 -2.09 7.88 -13.95
N SER A 142 -1.72 6.66 -13.71
CA SER A 142 -2.61 5.52 -13.72
C SER A 142 -3.53 5.45 -14.94
N PRO A 143 -2.97 5.25 -16.14
CA PRO A 143 -3.82 5.16 -17.33
C PRO A 143 -4.83 4.02 -17.25
N ARG A 144 -4.55 3.02 -16.45
CA ARG A 144 -5.48 1.92 -16.30
C ARG A 144 -6.50 2.16 -15.21
N ASP A 145 -6.63 3.33 -14.73
CA ASP A 145 -7.60 3.68 -13.69
C ASP A 145 -7.74 2.59 -12.62
N PRO A 146 -7.20 2.78 -11.44
CA PRO A 146 -7.22 1.76 -10.38
C PRO A 146 -8.61 1.23 -10.07
N LYS A 147 -9.64 2.02 -10.31
CA LYS A 147 -11.02 1.59 -10.04
C LYS A 147 -11.46 0.45 -10.92
N THR A 148 -10.77 0.23 -12.02
CA THR A 148 -11.11 -0.86 -12.94
C THR A 148 -10.29 -2.11 -12.65
N SER A 149 -9.33 -2.02 -11.80
CA SER A 149 -8.46 -3.14 -11.46
C SER A 149 -9.17 -4.21 -10.68
#